data_d8ce80c582fa288027bd3e51f8fbf955
#
_entry.id   d8ce80c582fa288027bd3e51f8fbf955
#
_cell.length_a   1.000
_cell.length_b   1.000
_cell.length_c   1.000
_cell.angle_alpha   90.00
_cell.angle_beta   90.00
_cell.angle_gamma   90.00
#
_symmetry.space_group_name_H-M   'P 1'
#
loop_
_entity.id
_entity.type
_entity.pdbx_description
1 polymer ?
#
loop_
_entity_poly.entity_id
_entity_poly.type
_entity_poly.pdbx_seq_one_letter_code
_entity_poly.pdbx_strand_id
1 'polypeptide(L)'
;MFSLKEISRTPKPPLPPVVKRMQWWQLGTMLVYGAVTLSMINYTPLIARLGWLNFWMPVGIFAPVFVILFMVHRRLSHIKKALKVADGRACGMCLYDLSGQAETGVCPECGRAFDAAADQRSWARFYKMIGRSS
;
A
#
# COMPACT_ATOMS: atom_id res chain seq x y z
N MET A 1 25.45 -22.60 -16.80
CA MET A 1 24.00 -22.89 -16.97
C MET A 1 23.38 -22.94 -15.59
N PHE A 2 22.87 -21.83 -15.08
CA PHE A 2 22.19 -21.81 -13.76
C PHE A 2 20.85 -22.51 -13.88
N SER A 3 20.64 -23.56 -13.09
CA SER A 3 19.39 -24.35 -13.09
C SER A 3 18.23 -23.51 -12.56
N LEU A 4 17.16 -23.39 -13.35
CA LEU A 4 15.91 -22.71 -12.96
C LEU A 4 15.27 -23.27 -11.66
N LYS A 5 15.67 -24.47 -11.23
CA LYS A 5 15.24 -25.11 -9.98
C LYS A 5 15.82 -24.48 -8.71
N GLU A 6 16.98 -23.82 -8.80
CA GLU A 6 17.63 -23.18 -7.64
C GLU A 6 16.99 -21.83 -7.28
N ILE A 7 16.42 -21.14 -8.27
CA ILE A 7 15.72 -19.85 -8.09
C ILE A 7 14.42 -20.02 -7.26
N SER A 8 13.86 -21.23 -7.25
CA SER A 8 12.60 -21.54 -6.51
C SER A 8 12.81 -21.69 -4.99
N ARG A 9 14.04 -21.93 -4.53
CA ARG A 9 14.35 -22.21 -3.11
C ARG A 9 14.78 -21.00 -2.30
N THR A 10 15.07 -19.88 -2.92
CA THR A 10 15.40 -18.66 -2.17
C THR A 10 14.17 -18.12 -1.46
N PRO A 11 14.22 -17.87 -0.15
CA PRO A 11 13.10 -17.30 0.59
C PRO A 11 12.72 -15.97 -0.07
N LYS A 12 11.41 -15.81 -0.37
CA LYS A 12 10.91 -14.61 -1.03
C LYS A 12 11.28 -13.39 -0.18
N PRO A 13 11.96 -12.38 -0.74
CA PRO A 13 12.36 -11.20 0.01
C PRO A 13 11.13 -10.56 0.69
N PRO A 14 11.25 -10.07 1.91
CA PRO A 14 10.14 -9.44 2.63
C PRO A 14 9.66 -8.20 1.87
N LEU A 15 8.39 -7.85 2.01
CA LEU A 15 7.86 -6.59 1.50
C LEU A 15 8.44 -5.41 2.28
N PRO A 16 8.65 -4.25 1.65
CA PRO A 16 9.09 -3.05 2.34
C PRO A 16 8.16 -2.72 3.53
N PRO A 17 8.69 -2.31 4.69
CA PRO A 17 7.88 -2.06 5.88
C PRO A 17 6.84 -0.97 5.68
N VAL A 18 7.11 0.03 4.83
CA VAL A 18 6.12 1.06 4.45
C VAL A 18 4.89 0.45 3.78
N VAL A 19 5.08 -0.56 2.92
CA VAL A 19 3.99 -1.25 2.23
C VAL A 19 3.18 -2.11 3.20
N LYS A 20 3.85 -2.83 4.11
CA LYS A 20 3.16 -3.60 5.16
C LYS A 20 2.31 -2.69 6.05
N ARG A 21 2.84 -1.56 6.50
CA ARG A 21 2.09 -0.58 7.30
C ARG A 21 0.86 -0.07 6.56
N MET A 22 0.98 0.19 5.26
CA MET A 22 -0.14 0.62 4.42
C MET A 22 -1.23 -0.46 4.31
N GLN A 23 -0.86 -1.74 4.18
CA GLN A 23 -1.82 -2.85 4.16
C GLN A 23 -2.62 -2.96 5.46
N TRP A 24 -1.97 -2.81 6.62
CA TRP A 24 -2.66 -2.83 7.90
C TRP A 24 -3.66 -1.68 8.06
N TRP A 25 -3.29 -0.48 7.61
CA TRP A 25 -4.22 0.66 7.59
C TRP A 25 -5.42 0.42 6.68
N GLN A 26 -5.21 -0.19 5.51
CA GLN A 26 -6.30 -0.54 4.59
C GLN A 26 -7.24 -1.59 5.19
N LEU A 27 -6.71 -2.62 5.82
CA LEU A 27 -7.52 -3.63 6.50
C LEU A 27 -8.35 -3.02 7.63
N GLY A 28 -7.74 -2.16 8.45
CA GLY A 28 -8.45 -1.46 9.53
C GLY A 28 -9.60 -0.59 9.00
N THR A 29 -9.34 0.21 7.96
CA THR A 29 -10.40 1.05 7.35
C THR A 29 -11.50 0.22 6.71
N MET A 30 -11.20 -0.91 6.06
CA MET A 30 -12.21 -1.82 5.51
C MET A 30 -13.08 -2.47 6.60
N LEU A 31 -12.49 -2.87 7.72
CA LEU A 31 -13.24 -3.44 8.84
C LEU A 31 -14.20 -2.42 9.47
N VAL A 32 -13.71 -1.21 9.74
CA VAL A 32 -14.56 -0.12 10.28
C VAL A 32 -15.68 0.21 9.31
N TYR A 33 -15.36 0.33 8.02
CA TYR A 33 -16.37 0.62 7.00
C TYR A 33 -17.39 -0.50 6.89
N GLY A 34 -16.97 -1.77 6.91
CA GLY A 34 -17.88 -2.92 6.92
C GLY A 34 -18.83 -2.93 8.12
N ALA A 35 -18.31 -2.62 9.30
CA ALA A 35 -19.14 -2.54 10.51
C ALA A 35 -20.18 -1.40 10.43
N VAL A 36 -19.79 -0.23 9.91
CA VAL A 36 -20.70 0.91 9.72
C VAL A 36 -21.78 0.59 8.70
N THR A 37 -21.42 -0.04 7.57
CA THR A 37 -22.42 -0.40 6.55
C THR A 37 -23.39 -1.46 7.04
N LEU A 38 -22.95 -2.47 7.77
CA LEU A 38 -23.80 -3.48 8.41
C LEU A 38 -24.76 -2.84 9.41
N SER A 39 -24.27 -1.90 10.22
CA SER A 39 -25.12 -1.16 11.16
C SER A 39 -26.20 -0.35 10.41
N MET A 40 -25.83 0.35 9.34
CA MET A 40 -26.77 1.12 8.52
C MET A 40 -27.86 0.23 7.89
N ILE A 41 -27.52 -0.98 7.41
CA ILE A 41 -28.48 -1.94 6.86
C ILE A 41 -29.54 -2.34 7.91
N ASN A 42 -29.14 -2.55 9.15
CA ASN A 42 -30.06 -2.91 10.23
C ASN A 42 -31.04 -1.79 10.58
N TYR A 43 -30.68 -0.52 10.34
CA TYR A 43 -31.54 0.65 10.58
C TYR A 43 -32.38 1.07 9.36
N THR A 44 -32.25 0.39 8.22
CA THR A 44 -32.99 0.70 6.97
C THR A 44 -34.53 0.81 7.14
N PRO A 45 -35.21 -0.07 7.90
CA PRO A 45 -36.67 0.06 8.03
C PRO A 45 -37.13 1.34 8.74
N LEU A 46 -36.27 1.88 9.60
CA LEU A 46 -36.53 3.17 10.26
C LEU A 46 -36.26 4.35 9.31
N ILE A 47 -35.20 4.26 8.52
CA ILE A 47 -34.72 5.29 7.57
C ILE A 47 -35.62 5.36 6.34
N ALA A 48 -36.23 4.23 5.92
CA ALA A 48 -37.15 4.17 4.77
C ALA A 48 -38.40 5.07 4.93
N ARG A 49 -38.75 5.41 6.14
CA ARG A 49 -39.85 6.39 6.42
C ARG A 49 -39.46 7.84 6.11
N LEU A 50 -38.17 8.13 5.95
CA LEU A 50 -37.60 9.44 5.64
C LEU A 50 -37.17 9.48 4.17
N GLY A 51 -38.11 9.55 3.24
CA GLY A 51 -37.93 9.34 1.79
C GLY A 51 -36.73 10.05 1.13
N TRP A 52 -36.37 11.25 1.59
CA TRP A 52 -35.20 11.97 1.04
C TRP A 52 -33.84 11.38 1.46
N LEU A 53 -33.77 10.72 2.62
CA LEU A 53 -32.56 10.02 3.08
C LEU A 53 -32.22 8.81 2.21
N ASN A 54 -33.21 8.20 1.57
CA ASN A 54 -33.01 7.06 0.68
C ASN A 54 -32.19 7.44 -0.57
N PHE A 55 -32.29 8.68 -1.03
CA PHE A 55 -31.49 9.21 -2.14
C PHE A 55 -30.01 9.43 -1.75
N TRP A 56 -29.75 9.90 -0.52
CA TRP A 56 -28.39 10.20 -0.04
C TRP A 56 -27.66 8.99 0.54
N MET A 57 -28.35 7.93 0.86
CA MET A 57 -27.79 6.71 1.43
C MET A 57 -26.69 6.09 0.54
N PRO A 58 -26.87 5.92 -0.79
CA PRO A 58 -25.79 5.42 -1.66
C PRO A 58 -24.58 6.33 -1.67
N VAL A 59 -24.76 7.64 -1.67
CA VAL A 59 -23.66 8.61 -1.63
C VAL A 59 -22.86 8.47 -0.34
N GLY A 60 -23.54 8.36 0.81
CA GLY A 60 -22.88 8.14 2.10
C GLY A 60 -22.10 6.81 2.17
N ILE A 61 -22.60 5.79 1.48
CA ILE A 61 -21.93 4.48 1.41
C ILE A 61 -20.75 4.50 0.45
N PHE A 62 -20.86 5.07 -0.73
CA PHE A 62 -19.82 5.00 -1.76
C PHE A 62 -18.75 6.09 -1.65
N ALA A 63 -19.07 7.27 -1.13
CA ALA A 63 -18.12 8.37 -1.01
C ALA A 63 -16.86 8.00 -0.22
N PRO A 64 -16.91 7.38 0.98
CA PRO A 64 -15.70 7.00 1.70
C PRO A 64 -14.88 5.94 0.96
N VAL A 65 -15.51 5.03 0.20
CA VAL A 65 -14.79 4.06 -0.64
C VAL A 65 -13.99 4.79 -1.71
N PHE A 66 -14.60 5.74 -2.42
CA PHE A 66 -13.90 6.54 -3.42
C PHE A 66 -12.75 7.35 -2.82
N VAL A 67 -12.94 7.95 -1.65
CA VAL A 67 -11.88 8.69 -0.95
C VAL A 67 -10.72 7.77 -0.59
N ILE A 68 -10.99 6.58 -0.05
CA ILE A 68 -9.96 5.60 0.29
C ILE A 68 -9.21 5.14 -0.97
N LEU A 69 -9.91 4.78 -2.05
CA LEU A 69 -9.32 4.38 -3.32
C LEU A 69 -8.46 5.50 -3.91
N PHE A 70 -8.94 6.74 -3.88
CA PHE A 70 -8.19 7.90 -4.34
C PHE A 70 -6.92 8.13 -3.51
N MET A 71 -7.00 8.04 -2.17
CA MET A 71 -5.83 8.16 -1.30
C MET A 71 -4.80 7.05 -1.55
N VAL A 72 -5.27 5.81 -1.73
CA VAL A 72 -4.40 4.67 -2.06
C VAL A 72 -3.74 4.88 -3.41
N HIS A 73 -4.51 5.26 -4.44
CA HIS A 73 -3.99 5.53 -5.77
C HIS A 73 -2.94 6.65 -5.75
N ARG A 74 -3.24 7.75 -5.07
CA ARG A 74 -2.30 8.88 -4.91
C ARG A 74 -1.01 8.45 -4.21
N ARG A 75 -1.10 7.67 -3.11
CA ARG A 75 0.08 7.13 -2.43
C ARG A 75 0.90 6.19 -3.31
N LEU A 76 0.25 5.27 -4.02
CA LEU A 76 0.95 4.37 -4.94
C LEU A 76 1.66 5.13 -6.07
N SER A 77 1.05 6.18 -6.60
CA SER A 77 1.67 7.02 -7.62
C SER A 77 2.90 7.77 -7.08
N HIS A 78 2.86 8.24 -5.84
CA HIS A 78 4.03 8.84 -5.18
C HIS A 78 5.16 7.84 -4.99
N ILE A 79 4.87 6.62 -4.51
CA ILE A 79 5.87 5.56 -4.36
C ILE A 79 6.49 5.20 -5.71
N LYS A 80 5.67 5.04 -6.76
CA LYS A 80 6.17 4.75 -8.11
C LYS A 80 7.09 5.85 -8.63
N LYS A 81 6.74 7.13 -8.42
CA LYS A 81 7.57 8.27 -8.82
C LYS A 81 8.90 8.30 -8.07
N ALA A 82 8.88 8.17 -6.74
CA ALA A 82 10.08 8.16 -5.91
C ALA A 82 11.03 7.03 -6.31
N LEU A 83 10.51 5.82 -6.51
CA LEU A 83 11.31 4.68 -6.92
C LEU A 83 11.89 4.83 -8.34
N LYS A 84 11.17 5.50 -9.25
CA LYS A 84 11.67 5.79 -10.60
C LYS A 84 12.84 6.78 -10.55
N VAL A 85 12.78 7.79 -9.69
CA VAL A 85 13.85 8.78 -9.52
C VAL A 85 15.09 8.13 -8.89
N ALA A 86 14.91 7.30 -7.87
CA ALA A 86 15.98 6.62 -7.15
C ALA A 86 16.50 5.34 -7.85
N ASP A 87 16.10 5.05 -9.08
CA ASP A 87 16.44 3.83 -9.84
C ASP A 87 16.32 2.54 -9.01
N GLY A 88 15.26 2.49 -8.17
CA GLY A 88 15.01 1.38 -7.25
C GLY A 88 15.84 1.35 -5.98
N ARG A 89 16.78 2.29 -5.79
CA ARG A 89 17.62 2.45 -4.59
C ARG A 89 17.00 3.40 -3.57
N ALA A 90 15.79 3.10 -3.12
CA ALA A 90 15.09 3.92 -2.14
C ALA A 90 14.99 3.20 -0.79
N CYS A 91 15.10 3.96 0.29
CA CYS A 91 14.90 3.44 1.64
C CYS A 91 13.54 2.76 1.78
N GLY A 92 13.51 1.53 2.30
CA GLY A 92 12.28 0.76 2.48
C GLY A 92 11.28 1.36 3.47
N MET A 93 11.67 2.39 4.21
CA MET A 93 10.82 3.03 5.23
C MET A 93 10.29 4.40 4.81
N CYS A 94 11.16 5.32 4.38
CA CYS A 94 10.82 6.73 4.09
C CYS A 94 10.89 7.10 2.61
N LEU A 95 11.34 6.21 1.74
CA LEU A 95 11.53 6.43 0.29
C LEU A 95 12.66 7.42 -0.06
N TYR A 96 13.54 7.73 0.89
CA TYR A 96 14.72 8.56 0.63
C TYR A 96 15.60 7.89 -0.43
N ASP A 97 16.13 8.68 -1.36
CA ASP A 97 17.02 8.21 -2.42
C ASP A 97 18.40 7.84 -1.83
N LEU A 98 18.76 6.59 -1.99
CA LEU A 98 20.05 6.02 -1.51
C LEU A 98 21.08 5.88 -2.61
N SER A 99 20.85 6.41 -3.83
CA SER A 99 21.74 6.20 -4.98
C SER A 99 23.15 6.78 -4.77
N GLY A 100 23.29 7.81 -3.93
CA GLY A 100 24.58 8.40 -3.55
C GLY A 100 25.17 7.89 -2.24
N GLN A 101 24.56 6.90 -1.59
CA GLN A 101 25.00 6.38 -0.30
C GLN A 101 25.78 5.06 -0.46
N ALA A 102 26.54 4.68 0.58
CA ALA A 102 27.17 3.37 0.67
C ALA A 102 26.13 2.25 0.55
N GLU A 103 26.57 1.01 0.26
CA GLU A 103 25.66 -0.13 0.13
C GLU A 103 24.93 -0.47 1.43
N THR A 104 25.53 -0.18 2.57
CA THR A 104 24.96 -0.39 3.90
C THR A 104 25.22 0.84 4.76
N GLY A 105 24.30 1.17 5.66
CA GLY A 105 24.43 2.34 6.53
C GLY A 105 23.16 2.70 7.25
N VAL A 106 23.08 3.95 7.68
CA VAL A 106 21.89 4.51 8.35
C VAL A 106 21.27 5.56 7.45
N CYS A 107 19.97 5.45 7.20
CA CYS A 107 19.24 6.41 6.38
C CYS A 107 19.25 7.80 7.05
N PRO A 108 19.68 8.86 6.37
CA PRO A 108 19.77 10.19 6.97
C PRO A 108 18.41 10.79 7.34
N GLU A 109 17.35 10.38 6.67
CA GLU A 109 16.01 10.91 6.89
C GLU A 109 15.26 10.21 8.04
N CYS A 110 15.32 8.87 8.12
CA CYS A 110 14.53 8.14 9.09
C CYS A 110 15.35 7.41 10.16
N GLY A 111 16.68 7.47 10.10
CA GLY A 111 17.58 6.84 11.06
C GLY A 111 17.60 5.30 11.02
N ARG A 112 16.91 4.66 10.05
CA ARG A 112 16.88 3.20 9.93
C ARG A 112 18.18 2.71 9.30
N ALA A 113 18.74 1.63 9.87
CA ALA A 113 19.78 0.86 9.19
C ALA A 113 19.21 0.28 7.88
N PHE A 114 19.94 0.44 6.78
CA PHE A 114 19.55 -0.06 5.46
C PHE A 114 20.65 -0.93 4.86
N ASP A 115 20.23 -1.83 3.99
CA ASP A 115 21.04 -2.59 3.05
C ASP A 115 20.43 -2.31 1.66
N ALA A 116 21.14 -1.57 0.83
CA ALA A 116 20.64 -1.12 -0.47
C ALA A 116 20.25 -2.31 -1.37
N ALA A 117 21.03 -3.40 -1.34
CA ALA A 117 20.72 -4.59 -2.13
C ALA A 117 19.46 -5.32 -1.62
N ALA A 118 19.27 -5.41 -0.30
CA ALA A 118 18.08 -6.02 0.28
C ALA A 118 16.84 -5.16 0.04
N ASP A 119 16.93 -3.84 0.21
CA ASP A 119 15.85 -2.91 -0.05
C ASP A 119 15.49 -2.92 -1.56
N GLN A 120 16.45 -2.93 -2.48
CA GLN A 120 16.21 -3.03 -3.91
C GLN A 120 15.49 -4.34 -4.31
N ARG A 121 15.86 -5.48 -3.73
CA ARG A 121 15.15 -6.75 -3.96
C ARG A 121 13.71 -6.70 -3.47
N SER A 122 13.46 -6.05 -2.33
CA SER A 122 12.12 -5.88 -1.77
C SER A 122 11.24 -4.99 -2.64
N TRP A 123 11.81 -3.93 -3.23
CA TRP A 123 11.14 -3.05 -4.19
C TRP A 123 10.87 -3.73 -5.53
N ALA A 124 11.80 -4.52 -6.06
CA ALA A 124 11.60 -5.32 -7.27
C ALA A 124 10.40 -6.28 -7.11
N ARG A 125 10.27 -6.92 -5.93
CA ARG A 125 9.10 -7.75 -5.62
C ARG A 125 7.80 -6.94 -5.63
N PHE A 126 7.80 -5.76 -5.03
CA PHE A 126 6.65 -4.86 -5.00
C PHE A 126 6.21 -4.46 -6.42
N TYR A 127 7.15 -4.08 -7.29
CA TYR A 127 6.87 -3.79 -8.70
C TYR A 127 6.25 -4.98 -9.45
N LYS A 128 6.79 -6.19 -9.23
CA LYS A 128 6.25 -7.40 -9.86
C LYS A 128 4.82 -7.69 -9.44
N MET A 129 4.44 -7.34 -8.21
CA MET A 129 3.06 -7.49 -7.75
C MET A 129 2.12 -6.46 -8.37
N ILE A 130 2.54 -5.19 -8.50
CA ILE A 130 1.71 -4.13 -9.08
C ILE A 130 1.61 -4.27 -10.60
N GLY A 131 2.70 -4.68 -11.28
CA GLY A 131 2.72 -4.86 -12.74
C GLY A 131 1.90 -6.07 -13.22
N ARG A 132 1.54 -6.98 -12.35
CA ARG A 132 0.62 -8.10 -12.66
C ARG A 132 -0.86 -7.72 -12.61
N SER A 133 -1.18 -6.58 -12.05
CA SER A 133 -2.57 -6.09 -11.92
C SER A 133 -2.94 -5.04 -12.99
N SER A 134 -2.05 -4.80 -13.96
CA SER A 134 -2.27 -3.97 -15.16
C SER A 134 -2.34 -4.83 -16.39
#